data_422d07a780cfa20bd9e556c9a563a5bc
#
_entry.id   422d07a780cfa20bd9e556c9a563a5bc
#
_cell.length_a   1.000
_cell.length_b   1.000
_cell.length_c   1.000
_cell.angle_alpha   90.00
_cell.angle_beta   90.00
_cell.angle_gamma   90.00
#
_symmetry.space_group_name_H-M   'P 1'
#
loop_
_entity.id
_entity.type
_entity.pdbx_description
1 polymer ?
#
loop_
_entity_poly.entity_id
_entity_poly.type
_entity_poly.pdbx_seq_one_letter_code
_entity_poly.pdbx_strand_id
1 'polypeptide(L)'
;MNEILIADDEPNQIELMKFNLEKNGFLVKSAYNGEQALDMIYEKKPNVLIADWMMPKMSGIELCRTLRSNKDTMSLPIIMLSARSEEADKSLGLDTGADDYISKPFSPLELVSRVKALIRRTNTSMSIDELIVGELKINLLEMQVFKNDHLIK
;
A
#
# COMPACT_ATOMS: atom_id res chain seq x y z
N MET A 1 -12.37 -2.16 -7.77
CA MET A 1 -12.16 -1.22 -6.65
C MET A 1 -10.96 -1.65 -5.82
N ASN A 2 -10.05 -0.74 -5.58
CA ASN A 2 -8.85 -1.07 -4.81
C ASN A 2 -9.17 -1.19 -3.33
N GLU A 3 -8.56 -2.17 -2.70
CA GLU A 3 -8.80 -2.46 -1.29
C GLU A 3 -7.62 -2.03 -0.44
N ILE A 4 -7.92 -1.31 0.64
CA ILE A 4 -6.92 -0.80 1.57
C ILE A 4 -7.14 -1.47 2.92
N LEU A 5 -6.09 -2.00 3.52
CA LEU A 5 -6.16 -2.51 4.88
C LEU A 5 -5.46 -1.52 5.79
N ILE A 6 -6.16 -1.11 6.85
CA ILE A 6 -5.59 -0.21 7.85
C ILE A 6 -5.35 -1.02 9.12
N ALA A 7 -4.12 -1.03 9.59
CA ALA A 7 -3.76 -1.68 10.84
C ALA A 7 -3.37 -0.59 11.85
N ASP A 8 -4.23 -0.38 12.84
CA ASP A 8 -4.04 0.68 13.83
C ASP A 8 -4.86 0.29 15.05
N ASP A 9 -4.34 0.54 16.26
CA ASP A 9 -5.08 0.18 17.48
C ASP A 9 -5.96 1.31 18.00
N GLU A 10 -6.03 2.43 17.29
CA GLU A 10 -6.87 3.57 17.67
C GLU A 10 -8.10 3.67 16.79
N PRO A 11 -9.30 3.37 17.33
CA PRO A 11 -10.51 3.40 16.50
C PRO A 11 -10.79 4.75 15.84
N ASN A 12 -10.48 5.84 16.53
CA ASN A 12 -10.73 7.18 15.98
C ASN A 12 -9.85 7.44 14.75
N GLN A 13 -8.61 6.99 14.81
CA GLN A 13 -7.69 7.11 13.68
C GLN A 13 -8.20 6.31 12.49
N ILE A 14 -8.64 5.09 12.77
CA ILE A 14 -9.16 4.22 11.72
C ILE A 14 -10.38 4.86 11.05
N GLU A 15 -11.29 5.41 11.86
CA GLU A 15 -12.49 6.05 11.33
C GLU A 15 -12.16 7.20 10.39
N LEU A 16 -11.23 8.04 10.82
CA LEU A 16 -10.81 9.19 10.02
C LEU A 16 -10.21 8.76 8.69
N MET A 17 -9.30 7.81 8.74
CA MET A 17 -8.65 7.33 7.51
C MET A 17 -9.66 6.64 6.60
N LYS A 18 -10.50 5.81 7.19
CA LYS A 18 -11.50 5.06 6.44
C LYS A 18 -12.46 5.99 5.72
N PHE A 19 -12.95 7.00 6.43
CA PHE A 19 -13.89 7.96 5.84
C PHE A 19 -13.29 8.61 4.61
N ASN A 20 -12.06 9.09 4.73
CA ASN A 20 -11.42 9.80 3.64
C ASN A 20 -11.06 8.91 2.46
N LEU A 21 -10.63 7.68 2.75
CA LEU A 21 -10.29 6.76 1.69
C LEU A 21 -11.54 6.27 0.95
N GLU A 22 -12.60 5.96 1.69
CA GLU A 22 -13.85 5.53 1.06
C GLU A 22 -14.45 6.63 0.21
N LYS A 23 -14.33 7.87 0.66
CA LYS A 23 -14.79 9.02 -0.10
C LYS A 23 -14.07 9.13 -1.45
N ASN A 24 -12.87 8.58 -1.53
CA ASN A 24 -12.09 8.61 -2.75
C ASN A 24 -12.16 7.30 -3.55
N GLY A 25 -13.13 6.46 -3.23
CA GLY A 25 -13.42 5.28 -4.05
C GLY A 25 -12.71 4.01 -3.64
N PHE A 26 -12.10 3.98 -2.47
CA PHE A 26 -11.42 2.77 -2.00
C PHE A 26 -12.32 1.94 -1.10
N LEU A 27 -12.11 0.63 -1.14
CA LEU A 27 -12.73 -0.28 -0.19
C LEU A 27 -11.77 -0.41 0.98
N VAL A 28 -12.25 -0.18 2.21
CA VAL A 28 -11.36 -0.15 3.37
C VAL A 28 -11.75 -1.21 4.38
N LYS A 29 -10.75 -1.97 4.83
CA LYS A 29 -10.89 -2.91 5.94
C LYS A 29 -9.91 -2.48 7.02
N SER A 30 -10.17 -2.91 8.24
CA SER A 30 -9.34 -2.51 9.36
C SER A 30 -9.00 -3.68 10.28
N ALA A 31 -7.82 -3.57 10.89
CA ALA A 31 -7.33 -4.50 11.89
C ALA A 31 -6.82 -3.67 13.06
N TYR A 32 -6.89 -4.22 14.27
CA TYR A 32 -6.55 -3.49 15.47
C TYR A 32 -5.18 -3.83 16.04
N ASN A 33 -4.51 -4.79 15.44
CA ASN A 33 -3.14 -5.14 15.81
C ASN A 33 -2.49 -5.85 14.62
N GLY A 34 -1.17 -6.06 14.73
CA GLY A 34 -0.43 -6.65 13.62
C GLY A 34 -0.78 -8.10 13.36
N GLU A 35 -1.12 -8.86 14.39
CA GLU A 35 -1.49 -10.26 14.20
C GLU A 35 -2.78 -10.39 13.40
N GLN A 36 -3.76 -9.58 13.77
CA GLN A 36 -5.02 -9.56 13.04
C GLN A 36 -4.82 -9.14 11.59
N ALA A 37 -3.98 -8.13 11.39
CA ALA A 37 -3.69 -7.65 10.05
C ALA A 37 -3.03 -8.75 9.21
N LEU A 38 -2.10 -9.47 9.81
CA LEU A 38 -1.40 -10.53 9.11
C LEU A 38 -2.36 -11.63 8.68
N ASP A 39 -3.26 -12.03 9.58
CA ASP A 39 -4.26 -13.04 9.26
C ASP A 39 -5.15 -12.59 8.10
N MET A 40 -5.57 -11.33 8.13
CA MET A 40 -6.42 -10.81 7.08
C MET A 40 -5.71 -10.76 5.73
N ILE A 41 -4.43 -10.42 5.74
CA ILE A 41 -3.63 -10.37 4.52
C ILE A 41 -3.45 -11.75 3.91
N TYR A 42 -3.21 -12.75 4.74
CA TYR A 42 -3.08 -14.12 4.26
C TYR A 42 -4.39 -14.63 3.68
N GLU A 43 -5.50 -14.16 4.23
CA GLU A 43 -6.81 -14.57 3.74
C GLU A 43 -7.10 -13.92 2.39
N LYS A 44 -6.84 -12.62 2.29
CA LYS A 44 -7.03 -11.88 1.06
C LYS A 44 -6.11 -10.66 1.06
N LYS A 45 -5.17 -10.66 0.15
CA LYS A 45 -4.17 -9.59 0.08
C LYS A 45 -4.81 -8.27 -0.39
N PRO A 46 -4.63 -7.17 0.36
CA PRO A 46 -5.13 -5.88 -0.09
C PRO A 46 -4.22 -5.27 -1.14
N ASN A 47 -4.64 -4.17 -1.73
CA ASN A 47 -3.81 -3.46 -2.69
C ASN A 47 -2.76 -2.60 -1.99
N VAL A 48 -3.09 -2.08 -0.79
CA VAL A 48 -2.16 -1.29 0.01
C VAL A 48 -2.42 -1.58 1.47
N LEU A 49 -1.36 -1.68 2.26
CA LEU A 49 -1.43 -1.78 3.71
C LEU A 49 -0.97 -0.47 4.31
N ILE A 50 -1.77 0.08 5.22
CA ILE A 50 -1.37 1.23 6.03
C ILE A 50 -1.23 0.71 7.45
N ALA A 51 -0.03 0.76 8.00
CA ALA A 51 0.24 0.16 9.32
C ALA A 51 0.82 1.19 10.27
N ASP A 52 0.23 1.27 11.46
CA ASP A 52 0.79 2.10 12.52
C ASP A 52 2.07 1.44 13.02
N TRP A 53 3.06 2.28 13.33
CA TRP A 53 4.36 1.83 13.83
C TRP A 53 4.21 1.01 15.10
N MET A 54 3.42 1.52 16.04
CA MET A 54 3.25 0.91 17.36
C MET A 54 1.85 0.34 17.53
N MET A 55 1.78 -0.96 17.70
CA MET A 55 0.53 -1.66 17.93
C MET A 55 0.76 -2.78 18.94
N PRO A 56 -0.28 -3.19 19.69
CA PRO A 56 -0.13 -4.33 20.57
C PRO A 56 0.04 -5.62 19.78
N LYS A 57 0.56 -6.63 20.44
CA LYS A 57 0.77 -7.99 19.93
C LYS A 57 1.84 -8.07 18.85
N MET A 58 1.66 -7.35 17.75
CA MET A 58 2.67 -7.30 16.69
C MET A 58 2.70 -5.87 16.19
N SER A 59 3.86 -5.24 16.25
CA SER A 59 4.02 -3.86 15.83
C SER A 59 3.99 -3.75 14.30
N GLY A 60 3.87 -2.51 13.82
CA GLY A 60 3.90 -2.28 12.38
C GLY A 60 5.23 -2.70 11.77
N ILE A 61 6.31 -2.50 12.52
CA ILE A 61 7.64 -2.90 12.04
C ILE A 61 7.73 -4.42 11.89
N GLU A 62 7.26 -5.13 12.91
CA GLU A 62 7.28 -6.60 12.87
C GLU A 62 6.40 -7.12 11.75
N LEU A 63 5.23 -6.52 11.59
CA LEU A 63 4.31 -6.89 10.52
C LEU A 63 4.98 -6.72 9.17
N CYS A 64 5.61 -5.57 8.96
CA CYS A 64 6.29 -5.27 7.70
C CYS A 64 7.40 -6.27 7.40
N ARG A 65 8.22 -6.56 8.40
CA ARG A 65 9.32 -7.53 8.24
C ARG A 65 8.79 -8.90 7.88
N THR A 66 7.72 -9.32 8.56
CA THR A 66 7.11 -10.62 8.31
C THR A 66 6.61 -10.71 6.87
N LEU A 67 5.93 -9.64 6.41
CA LEU A 67 5.40 -9.62 5.05
C LEU A 67 6.51 -9.63 4.01
N ARG A 68 7.61 -8.93 4.28
CA ARG A 68 8.71 -8.88 3.32
C ARG A 68 9.49 -10.19 3.25
N SER A 69 9.40 -11.02 4.29
CA SER A 69 10.10 -12.30 4.29
C SER A 69 9.29 -13.42 3.65
N ASN A 70 8.05 -13.15 3.27
CA ASN A 70 7.18 -14.13 2.65
C ASN A 70 7.04 -13.81 1.16
N LYS A 71 7.27 -14.82 0.34
CA LYS A 71 7.25 -14.66 -1.12
C LYS A 71 5.94 -14.08 -1.64
N ASP A 72 4.83 -14.50 -1.03
CA ASP A 72 3.50 -14.08 -1.50
C ASP A 72 3.15 -12.65 -1.13
N THR A 73 3.83 -12.07 -0.15
CA THR A 73 3.51 -10.73 0.33
C THR A 73 4.67 -9.75 0.25
N MET A 74 5.81 -10.19 -0.25
CA MET A 74 7.01 -9.36 -0.22
C MET A 74 6.91 -8.10 -1.08
N SER A 75 6.00 -8.06 -2.02
CA SER A 75 5.82 -6.89 -2.88
C SER A 75 4.57 -6.08 -2.54
N LEU A 76 3.89 -6.42 -1.46
CA LEU A 76 2.70 -5.67 -1.04
C LEU A 76 3.09 -4.23 -0.71
N PRO A 77 2.43 -3.23 -1.32
CA PRO A 77 2.73 -1.83 -0.99
C PRO A 77 2.34 -1.51 0.46
N ILE A 78 3.27 -0.92 1.19
CA ILE A 78 3.07 -0.63 2.61
C ILE A 78 3.40 0.82 2.92
N ILE A 79 2.47 1.51 3.59
CA ILE A 79 2.69 2.84 4.14
C ILE A 79 2.78 2.69 5.66
N MET A 80 3.86 3.17 6.23
CA MET A 80 4.05 3.12 7.68
C MET A 80 3.67 4.47 8.30
N LEU A 81 2.88 4.43 9.38
CA LEU A 81 2.51 5.63 10.12
C LEU A 81 3.30 5.68 11.41
N SER A 82 3.80 6.85 11.76
CA SER A 82 4.55 7.00 13.00
C SER A 82 4.15 8.29 13.71
N ALA A 83 4.05 8.22 15.04
CA ALA A 83 3.80 9.41 15.86
C ALA A 83 5.03 10.28 15.96
N ARG A 84 6.18 9.77 15.52
CA ARG A 84 7.43 10.49 15.60
C ARG A 84 7.95 10.82 14.23
N SER A 85 8.63 11.97 14.14
CA SER A 85 9.23 12.38 12.89
C SER A 85 10.74 12.44 12.98
N GLU A 86 11.32 11.77 13.97
CA GLU A 86 12.76 11.76 14.15
C GLU A 86 13.43 10.94 13.07
N GLU A 87 14.62 11.38 12.71
CA GLU A 87 15.39 10.75 11.65
C GLU A 87 15.63 9.26 11.88
N ALA A 88 15.96 8.92 13.14
CA ALA A 88 16.24 7.53 13.50
C ALA A 88 15.03 6.63 13.28
N ASP A 89 13.86 7.13 13.63
CA ASP A 89 12.63 6.36 13.45
C ASP A 89 12.32 6.14 11.98
N LYS A 90 12.52 7.16 11.17
CA LYS A 90 12.29 7.07 9.74
C LYS A 90 13.25 6.08 9.09
N SER A 91 14.51 6.15 9.49
CA SER A 91 15.52 5.23 8.99
C SER A 91 15.13 3.79 9.29
N LEU A 92 14.71 3.54 10.53
CA LEU A 92 14.33 2.20 10.95
C LEU A 92 13.10 1.72 10.18
N GLY A 93 12.14 2.62 9.95
CA GLY A 93 10.95 2.28 9.19
C GLY A 93 11.27 1.88 7.77
N LEU A 94 12.14 2.62 7.12
CA LEU A 94 12.55 2.32 5.76
C LEU A 94 13.35 1.03 5.68
N ASP A 95 14.15 0.77 6.71
CA ASP A 95 14.95 -0.46 6.75
C ASP A 95 14.09 -1.70 6.85
N THR A 96 12.84 -1.57 7.30
CA THR A 96 11.93 -2.72 7.38
C THR A 96 11.28 -3.04 6.04
N GLY A 97 11.50 -2.20 5.03
CA GLY A 97 10.97 -2.44 3.70
C GLY A 97 9.66 -1.76 3.38
N ALA A 98 9.26 -0.76 4.17
CA ALA A 98 8.06 0.01 3.86
C ALA A 98 8.30 0.84 2.60
N ASP A 99 7.25 1.01 1.81
CA ASP A 99 7.35 1.78 0.57
C ASP A 99 7.23 3.27 0.81
N ASP A 100 6.54 3.65 1.87
CA ASP A 100 6.36 5.05 2.19
C ASP A 100 6.19 5.20 3.68
N TYR A 101 6.31 6.43 4.14
CA TYR A 101 6.38 6.72 5.56
C TYR A 101 5.71 8.06 5.81
N ILE A 102 4.72 8.09 6.70
CA ILE A 102 3.99 9.32 7.03
C ILE A 102 4.07 9.57 8.52
N SER A 103 4.45 10.78 8.89
CA SER A 103 4.54 11.17 10.29
C SER A 103 3.20 11.70 10.79
N LYS A 104 2.81 11.31 11.98
CA LYS A 104 1.64 11.87 12.64
C LYS A 104 2.02 13.18 13.33
N PRO A 105 1.13 14.15 13.37
CA PRO A 105 -0.18 14.18 12.75
C PRO A 105 -0.06 14.41 11.25
N PHE A 106 -0.92 13.78 10.50
CA PHE A 106 -0.93 13.94 9.04
C PHE A 106 -2.29 14.44 8.60
N SER A 107 -2.35 15.04 7.41
CA SER A 107 -3.63 15.44 6.85
C SER A 107 -4.23 14.25 6.10
N PRO A 108 -5.57 14.11 6.14
CA PRO A 108 -6.21 13.06 5.35
C PRO A 108 -5.91 13.18 3.86
N LEU A 109 -5.74 14.41 3.38
CA LEU A 109 -5.41 14.63 1.97
C LEU A 109 -4.04 14.05 1.63
N GLU A 110 -3.07 14.23 2.53
CA GLU A 110 -1.74 13.67 2.32
C GLU A 110 -1.80 12.14 2.25
N LEU A 111 -2.54 11.52 3.17
CA LEU A 111 -2.68 10.08 3.20
C LEU A 111 -3.27 9.57 1.90
N VAL A 112 -4.37 10.15 1.46
CA VAL A 112 -5.03 9.75 0.23
C VAL A 112 -4.11 9.90 -0.97
N SER A 113 -3.36 11.01 -1.03
CA SER A 113 -2.43 11.25 -2.12
C SER A 113 -1.35 10.19 -2.19
N ARG A 114 -0.83 9.78 -1.04
CA ARG A 114 0.23 8.76 -0.99
C ARG A 114 -0.29 7.40 -1.39
N VAL A 115 -1.51 7.06 -0.95
CA VAL A 115 -2.13 5.80 -1.35
C VAL A 115 -2.31 5.76 -2.86
N LYS A 116 -2.84 6.85 -3.43
CA LYS A 116 -3.03 6.91 -4.87
C LYS A 116 -1.71 6.80 -5.64
N ALA A 117 -0.66 7.42 -5.10
CA ALA A 117 0.65 7.37 -5.74
C ALA A 117 1.20 5.94 -5.77
N LEU A 118 1.03 5.19 -4.67
CA LEU A 118 1.48 3.81 -4.62
C LEU A 118 0.72 2.94 -5.60
N ILE A 119 -0.59 3.12 -5.66
CA ILE A 119 -1.42 2.32 -6.57
C ILE A 119 -1.06 2.63 -8.02
N ARG A 120 -0.85 3.91 -8.34
CA ARG A 120 -0.46 4.30 -9.69
C ARG A 120 0.86 3.66 -10.10
N ARG A 121 1.82 3.66 -9.19
CA ARG A 121 3.13 3.10 -9.44
C ARG A 121 3.04 1.60 -9.74
N THR A 122 2.25 0.91 -8.93
CA THR A 122 2.05 -0.52 -9.10
C THR A 122 1.34 -0.83 -10.41
N ASN A 123 0.29 -0.09 -10.72
CA ASN A 123 -0.46 -0.28 -11.95
C ASN A 123 0.40 0.03 -13.18
N THR A 124 1.21 1.07 -13.10
CA THR A 124 2.11 1.42 -14.20
C THR A 124 3.09 0.29 -14.46
N SER A 125 3.65 -0.29 -13.40
CA SER A 125 4.57 -1.42 -13.54
C SER A 125 3.88 -2.59 -14.21
N MET A 126 2.67 -2.90 -13.77
CA MET A 126 1.89 -3.99 -14.37
C MET A 126 1.59 -3.72 -15.83
N SER A 127 1.22 -2.48 -16.14
CA SER A 127 0.91 -2.11 -17.52
C SER A 127 2.12 -2.27 -18.42
N ILE A 128 3.29 -1.90 -17.94
CA ILE A 128 4.52 -2.05 -18.71
C ILE A 128 4.79 -3.53 -18.97
N ASP A 129 4.64 -4.36 -17.96
CA ASP A 129 4.84 -5.79 -18.10
C ASP A 129 3.85 -6.38 -19.09
N GLU A 130 2.60 -5.94 -19.00
CA GLU A 130 1.57 -6.40 -19.94
C GLU A 130 1.90 -6.00 -21.36
N LEU A 131 2.39 -4.79 -21.55
CA LEU A 131 2.75 -4.32 -22.87
C LEU A 131 3.89 -5.11 -23.46
N ILE A 132 4.87 -5.44 -22.64
CA ILE A 132 5.99 -6.25 -23.10
C ILE A 132 5.50 -7.60 -23.60
N VAL A 133 4.62 -8.23 -22.84
CA VAL A 133 4.04 -9.51 -23.22
C VAL A 133 3.01 -9.34 -24.33
N GLY A 134 2.14 -8.36 -24.17
CA GLY A 134 1.05 -8.12 -25.10
C GLY A 134 1.48 -7.50 -26.39
N GLU A 135 2.58 -6.80 -26.39
CA GLU A 135 3.12 -6.15 -27.57
C GLU A 135 3.42 -7.15 -28.65
N LEU A 136 3.61 -8.35 -28.24
CA LEU A 136 3.78 -9.43 -29.18
C LEU A 136 2.48 -9.73 -29.90
N LYS A 137 1.43 -8.96 -29.54
CA LYS A 137 0.11 -9.11 -30.14
C LYS A 137 -0.63 -7.79 -30.38
N ILE A 138 -0.28 -6.61 -29.74
CA ILE A 138 -0.98 -5.36 -29.97
C ILE A 138 -0.17 -4.23 -30.37
N ASN A 139 -0.31 -3.69 -29.06
CA ASN A 139 -0.31 -2.50 -28.84
C ASN A 139 -0.46 -1.82 -28.74
N LEU A 140 -0.35 -2.15 -28.55
CA LEU A 140 -0.61 -1.36 -28.17
C LEU A 140 -1.30 -0.73 -27.98
N LEU A 141 -1.93 -1.15 -28.05
CA LEU A 141 -2.80 -0.35 -27.80
C LEU A 141 -2.94 0.75 -27.39
N GLU A 142 -2.56 0.95 -27.47
CA GLU A 142 -2.60 2.11 -27.27
C GLU A 142 -1.91 2.75 -27.02
N MET A 143 -0.87 1.69 -27.30
CA MET A 143 -0.42 2.02 -27.09
C MET A 143 -0.45 2.54 -27.07
N GLN A 144 -0.39 1.78 -27.35
CA GLN A 144 -0.71 1.89 -27.33
C GLN A 144 -0.96 2.56 -27.24
N VAL A 145 -0.58 2.14 -27.64
CA VAL A 145 -1.05 2.43 -27.64
C VAL A 145 -0.73 2.82 -27.61
N PHE A 146 -0.14 1.90 -28.07
CA PHE A 146 -0.25 1.84 -28.00
C PHE A 146 -0.11 2.01 -28.07
N LYS A 147 0.60 1.70 -28.11
CA LYS A 147 0.56 1.34 -28.07
C LYS A 147 0.40 1.35 -27.96
N ASN A 148 0.90 0.38 -28.48
CA ASN A 148 0.33 -0.02 -28.30
C ASN A 148 0.30 0.12 -28.39
N ASP A 149 0.88 -0.38 -28.78
CA ASP A 149 0.45 -0.58 -28.67
C ASP A 149 0.65 -0.25 -28.91
N HIS A 150 1.35 -0.73 -29.51
CA HIS A 150 1.16 -0.85 -29.59
C HIS A 150 1.23 -0.47 -29.80
N LEU A 151 2.12 -0.50 -29.82
CA LEU A 151 1.85 -0.46 -29.87
C LEU A 151 1.85 -0.17 -30.07
N ILE A 152 2.27 -0.40 -30.48
CA ILE A 152 1.92 -0.40 -30.45
C ILE A 152 1.79 -0.04 -30.47
N LYS A 153 2.05 -0.39 -30.59
CA LYS A 153 1.60 -0.36 -30.38
C LYS A 153 1.48 -0.06 -30.18
#